data_b41e7998ce91d740c747b28e068e822b
#
_entry.id   b41e7998ce91d740c747b28e068e822b
#
_cell.length_a   1.000
_cell.length_b   1.000
_cell.length_c   1.000
_cell.angle_alpha   90.00
_cell.angle_beta   90.00
_cell.angle_gamma   90.00
#
_symmetry.space_group_name_H-M   'P 1'
#
loop_
_entity.id
_entity.type
_entity.pdbx_description
1 polymer ?
#
loop_
_entity_poly.entity_id
_entity_poly.type
_entity_poly.pdbx_seq_one_letter_code
_entity_poly.pdbx_strand_id
1 'polypeptide(L)'
;DLYNMREWVKASLEESYAEVEALADKLIKTMEQGEKLREKYGDVVPGGNFEIEEDPDAVLTWTSEFVMEPGDVQEHPLNWKVSVEVKLSELQRITGLSDEAIEYVKLLVDKRYNPKQDVLRIVCRRNENREHNRQWCLKVLYDLIQEANREYPSESYQFTGKFVEGADAKGSAASGA
;
A
#
# COMPACT_ATOMS: atom_id res chain seq x y z
N ASP A 1 16.43 -31.66 51.43
CA ASP A 1 17.28 -32.62 50.83
C ASP A 1 18.15 -32.03 49.73
N LEU A 2 19.45 -31.94 49.99
CA LEU A 2 20.45 -31.33 49.14
C LEU A 2 20.57 -31.99 47.74
N TYR A 3 20.20 -33.27 47.66
CA TYR A 3 20.24 -34.02 46.41
C TYR A 3 19.15 -33.53 45.44
N ASN A 4 17.94 -33.35 45.89
CA ASN A 4 16.83 -32.87 45.06
C ASN A 4 17.05 -31.42 44.58
N MET A 5 17.70 -30.62 45.41
CA MET A 5 18.05 -29.25 45.03
C MET A 5 19.10 -29.19 43.91
N ARG A 6 20.09 -30.12 43.94
CA ARG A 6 21.09 -30.21 42.85
C ARG A 6 20.47 -30.63 41.51
N GLU A 7 19.59 -31.59 41.55
CA GLU A 7 18.86 -32.06 40.33
C GLU A 7 17.96 -30.96 39.76
N TRP A 8 17.26 -30.23 40.65
CA TRP A 8 16.43 -29.11 40.23
C TRP A 8 17.26 -27.97 39.60
N VAL A 9 18.41 -27.63 40.20
CA VAL A 9 19.33 -26.62 39.64
C VAL A 9 19.90 -27.05 38.29
N LYS A 10 20.25 -28.32 38.12
CA LYS A 10 20.70 -28.83 36.81
C LYS A 10 19.60 -28.75 35.76
N ALA A 11 18.40 -29.20 36.08
CA ALA A 11 17.26 -29.13 35.14
C ALA A 11 16.96 -27.68 34.71
N SER A 12 16.96 -26.75 35.66
CA SER A 12 16.75 -25.33 35.39
C SER A 12 17.86 -24.71 34.56
N LEU A 13 19.11 -25.12 34.75
CA LEU A 13 20.22 -24.72 33.92
C LEU A 13 20.16 -25.26 32.51
N GLU A 14 19.82 -26.53 32.34
CA GLU A 14 19.61 -27.18 31.02
C GLU A 14 18.49 -26.50 30.26
N GLU A 15 17.37 -26.17 30.91
CA GLU A 15 16.27 -25.44 30.32
C GLU A 15 16.70 -24.03 29.86
N SER A 16 17.46 -23.32 30.71
CA SER A 16 17.99 -21.98 30.37
C SER A 16 19.00 -22.03 29.21
N TYR A 17 19.82 -23.06 29.12
CA TYR A 17 20.72 -23.25 27.99
C TYR A 17 19.97 -23.54 26.70
N ALA A 18 18.93 -24.36 26.75
CA ALA A 18 18.10 -24.62 25.58
C ALA A 18 17.37 -23.37 25.05
N GLU A 19 16.89 -22.51 25.96
CA GLU A 19 16.29 -21.22 25.58
C GLU A 19 17.31 -20.30 24.93
N VAL A 20 18.51 -20.19 25.46
CA VAL A 20 19.60 -19.37 24.88
C VAL A 20 19.99 -19.89 23.51
N GLU A 21 20.10 -21.19 23.34
CA GLU A 21 20.42 -21.82 22.04
C GLU A 21 19.33 -21.55 21.02
N ALA A 22 18.05 -21.67 21.38
CA ALA A 22 16.92 -21.33 20.53
C ALA A 22 16.87 -19.84 20.14
N LEU A 23 17.28 -18.94 21.04
CA LEU A 23 17.40 -17.52 20.73
C LEU A 23 18.57 -17.24 19.78
N ALA A 24 19.70 -17.92 19.97
CA ALA A 24 20.84 -17.82 19.07
C ALA A 24 20.51 -18.29 17.66
N ASP A 25 19.80 -19.39 17.52
CA ASP A 25 19.34 -19.89 16.22
C ASP A 25 18.37 -18.93 15.51
N LYS A 26 17.46 -18.30 16.27
CA LYS A 26 16.59 -17.25 15.73
C LYS A 26 17.39 -16.04 15.25
N LEU A 27 18.38 -15.62 16.00
CA LEU A 27 19.24 -14.51 15.65
C LEU A 27 20.03 -14.79 14.36
N ILE A 28 20.62 -15.99 14.24
CA ILE A 28 21.34 -16.42 13.05
C ILE A 28 20.43 -16.39 11.84
N LYS A 29 19.21 -16.95 11.93
CA LYS A 29 18.22 -16.93 10.84
C LYS A 29 17.83 -15.51 10.42
N THR A 30 17.66 -14.60 11.39
CA THR A 30 17.32 -13.19 11.06
C THR A 30 18.50 -12.48 10.40
N MET A 31 19.73 -12.77 10.79
CA MET A 31 20.93 -12.24 10.15
C MET A 31 21.08 -12.74 8.71
N GLU A 32 20.90 -14.04 8.47
CA GLU A 32 20.91 -14.62 7.13
C GLU A 32 19.82 -14.04 6.22
N GLN A 33 18.63 -13.80 6.77
CA GLN A 33 17.56 -13.12 6.05
C GLN A 33 17.92 -11.66 5.72
N GLY A 34 18.56 -10.97 6.66
CA GLY A 34 19.05 -9.60 6.45
C GLY A 34 20.12 -9.54 5.36
N GLU A 35 21.05 -10.51 5.33
CA GLU A 35 22.07 -10.60 4.27
C GLU A 35 21.45 -10.87 2.90
N LYS A 36 20.50 -11.78 2.80
CA LYS A 36 19.75 -12.04 1.55
C LYS A 36 18.98 -10.83 1.05
N LEU A 37 18.39 -10.05 1.96
CA LEU A 37 17.73 -8.80 1.62
C LEU A 37 18.75 -7.75 1.16
N ARG A 38 19.92 -7.67 1.79
CA ARG A 38 21.00 -6.78 1.39
C ARG A 38 21.55 -7.14 0.02
N GLU A 39 21.76 -8.43 -0.28
CA GLU A 39 22.14 -8.89 -1.62
C GLU A 39 21.11 -8.53 -2.68
N LYS A 40 19.83 -8.63 -2.34
CA LYS A 40 18.73 -8.37 -3.27
C LYS A 40 18.45 -6.88 -3.51
N TYR A 41 18.58 -6.06 -2.48
CA TYR A 41 18.17 -4.65 -2.49
C TYR A 41 19.32 -3.66 -2.26
N GLY A 42 20.56 -4.14 -2.12
CA GLY A 42 21.72 -3.33 -1.76
C GLY A 42 21.76 -2.91 -0.29
N ASP A 43 22.80 -2.18 0.07
CA ASP A 43 22.93 -1.59 1.41
C ASP A 43 21.92 -0.44 1.59
N VAL A 44 20.85 -0.72 2.31
CA VAL A 44 19.91 0.33 2.75
C VAL A 44 20.59 1.12 3.87
N VAL A 45 21.26 2.20 3.52
CA VAL A 45 21.85 3.11 4.51
C VAL A 45 20.72 3.91 5.14
N PRO A 46 20.50 3.85 6.47
CA PRO A 46 19.53 4.71 7.12
C PRO A 46 19.93 6.19 6.89
N GLY A 47 19.10 6.96 6.21
CA GLY A 47 19.35 8.36 5.86
C GLY A 47 20.00 8.57 4.48
N GLY A 48 20.19 7.54 3.67
CA GLY A 48 20.50 7.68 2.26
C GLY A 48 19.31 8.33 1.52
N ASN A 49 19.60 9.29 0.67
CA ASN A 49 18.61 9.79 -0.29
C ASN A 49 18.26 8.60 -1.20
N PHE A 50 17.11 7.99 -0.97
CA PHE A 50 16.53 7.10 -1.95
C PHE A 50 16.13 7.97 -3.14
N GLU A 51 16.92 8.00 -4.18
CA GLU A 51 16.42 8.35 -5.49
C GLU A 51 15.48 7.20 -5.87
N ILE A 52 14.21 7.39 -5.54
CA ILE A 52 13.15 6.55 -6.12
C ILE A 52 13.22 6.89 -7.60
N GLU A 53 13.67 5.93 -8.42
CA GLU A 53 13.50 6.03 -9.85
C GLU A 53 12.00 6.22 -10.07
N GLU A 54 11.60 7.46 -10.34
CA GLU A 54 10.22 7.76 -10.70
C GLU A 54 9.96 6.98 -11.99
N ASP A 55 9.09 6.01 -11.90
CA ASP A 55 8.63 5.28 -13.08
C ASP A 55 8.01 6.30 -14.02
N PRO A 56 8.61 6.58 -15.19
CA PRO A 56 8.13 7.63 -16.09
C PRO A 56 6.70 7.35 -16.60
N ASP A 57 6.24 6.11 -16.47
CA ASP A 57 4.89 5.70 -16.82
C ASP A 57 3.91 5.71 -15.62
N ALA A 58 4.38 6.11 -14.44
CA ALA A 58 3.54 6.20 -13.25
C ALA A 58 2.56 7.38 -13.36
N VAL A 59 1.30 7.06 -13.58
CA VAL A 59 0.20 8.03 -13.72
C VAL A 59 -0.35 8.48 -12.37
N LEU A 60 -0.22 7.62 -11.35
CA LEU A 60 -0.77 7.84 -10.02
C LEU A 60 0.35 8.21 -9.04
N THR A 61 0.27 9.40 -8.47
CA THR A 61 1.18 9.83 -7.40
C THR A 61 0.52 9.57 -6.05
N TRP A 62 1.16 8.75 -5.23
CA TRP A 62 0.69 8.41 -3.89
C TRP A 62 1.42 9.22 -2.83
N THR A 63 0.65 9.81 -1.91
CA THR A 63 1.20 10.49 -0.74
C THR A 63 0.64 9.86 0.53
N SER A 64 1.51 9.46 1.44
CA SER A 64 1.14 9.03 2.78
C SER A 64 2.01 9.73 3.82
N GLU A 65 1.38 10.16 4.91
CA GLU A 65 2.05 10.80 6.03
C GLU A 65 2.37 9.75 7.08
N PHE A 66 3.51 9.90 7.75
CA PHE A 66 3.92 9.04 8.84
C PHE A 66 4.30 9.90 10.05
N VAL A 67 3.59 9.71 11.15
CA VAL A 67 3.86 10.41 12.42
C VAL A 67 4.40 9.40 13.40
N MET A 68 5.60 9.66 13.93
CA MET A 68 6.21 8.90 15.02
C MET A 68 5.94 9.62 16.34
N GLU A 69 5.21 8.96 17.22
CA GLU A 69 5.00 9.43 18.59
C GLU A 69 5.69 8.48 19.58
N PRO A 70 6.17 8.97 20.72
CA PRO A 70 6.65 8.10 21.79
C PRO A 70 5.45 7.33 22.37
N GLY A 71 5.37 6.04 22.07
CA GLY A 71 4.24 5.16 22.42
C GLY A 71 3.88 4.22 21.29
N ASP A 72 2.64 3.82 21.19
CA ASP A 72 2.17 2.95 20.10
C ASP A 72 1.94 3.75 18.82
N VAL A 73 2.90 3.65 17.90
CA VAL A 73 2.99 4.44 16.65
C VAL A 73 1.82 4.21 15.70
N GLN A 74 1.03 3.16 15.91
CA GLN A 74 -0.06 2.79 14.98
C GLN A 74 -1.34 3.58 15.23
N GLU A 75 -1.51 4.21 16.37
CA GLU A 75 -2.75 4.86 16.76
C GLU A 75 -2.95 6.27 16.19
N HIS A 76 -1.90 6.91 15.65
CA HIS A 76 -2.04 8.26 15.12
C HIS A 76 -2.87 8.29 13.82
N PRO A 77 -3.98 9.06 13.77
CA PRO A 77 -4.90 9.05 12.63
C PRO A 77 -4.28 9.47 11.28
N LEU A 78 -3.17 10.21 11.28
CA LEU A 78 -2.45 10.57 10.07
C LEU A 78 -1.70 9.39 9.44
N ASN A 79 -1.35 8.38 10.24
CA ASN A 79 -0.68 7.18 9.74
C ASN A 79 -1.57 6.35 8.80
N TRP A 80 -2.88 6.53 8.86
CA TRP A 80 -3.84 5.84 8.00
C TRP A 80 -4.23 6.65 6.78
N LYS A 81 -3.90 7.95 6.77
CA LYS A 81 -4.24 8.85 5.69
C LYS A 81 -3.46 8.49 4.43
N VAL A 82 -4.18 8.33 3.34
CA VAL A 82 -3.62 8.13 2.00
C VAL A 82 -4.25 9.15 1.06
N SER A 83 -3.44 9.73 0.19
CA SER A 83 -3.93 10.53 -0.92
C SER A 83 -3.32 10.04 -2.23
N VAL A 84 -4.14 10.05 -3.26
CA VAL A 84 -3.73 9.81 -4.64
C VAL A 84 -3.98 11.06 -5.46
N GLU A 85 -3.02 11.39 -6.29
CA GLU A 85 -3.08 12.49 -7.25
C GLU A 85 -2.91 11.91 -8.66
N VAL A 86 -3.74 12.38 -9.58
CA VAL A 86 -3.70 11.98 -10.99
C VAL A 86 -3.95 13.19 -11.87
N LYS A 87 -3.16 13.33 -12.93
CA LYS A 87 -3.42 14.33 -13.98
C LYS A 87 -4.52 13.82 -14.90
N LEU A 88 -5.55 14.62 -15.10
CA LEU A 88 -6.69 14.21 -15.94
C LEU A 88 -6.31 14.04 -17.41
N SER A 89 -5.36 14.82 -17.90
CA SER A 89 -4.80 14.66 -19.25
C SER A 89 -4.10 13.32 -19.46
N GLU A 90 -3.32 12.85 -18.48
CA GLU A 90 -2.67 11.55 -18.52
C GLU A 90 -3.68 10.42 -18.37
N LEU A 91 -4.64 10.59 -17.46
CA LEU A 91 -5.74 9.64 -17.30
C LEU A 91 -6.51 9.45 -18.60
N GLN A 92 -6.85 10.54 -19.29
CA GLN A 92 -7.52 10.51 -20.56
C GLN A 92 -6.72 9.75 -21.63
N ARG A 93 -5.42 10.02 -21.72
CA ARG A 93 -4.52 9.36 -22.68
C ARG A 93 -4.49 7.83 -22.48
N ILE A 94 -4.53 7.37 -21.22
CA ILE A 94 -4.44 5.94 -20.91
C ILE A 94 -5.79 5.24 -21.02
N THR A 95 -6.86 5.88 -20.57
CA THR A 95 -8.20 5.27 -20.58
C THR A 95 -8.92 5.41 -21.91
N GLY A 96 -8.51 6.37 -22.76
CA GLY A 96 -9.18 6.67 -24.02
C GLY A 96 -10.56 7.34 -23.83
N LEU A 97 -10.78 8.02 -22.69
CA LEU A 97 -12.01 8.77 -22.46
C LEU A 97 -12.16 9.95 -23.43
N SER A 98 -13.39 10.28 -23.77
CA SER A 98 -13.69 11.46 -24.59
C SER A 98 -13.46 12.76 -23.81
N ASP A 99 -13.30 13.89 -24.53
CA ASP A 99 -13.17 15.20 -23.91
C ASP A 99 -14.41 15.56 -23.06
N GLU A 100 -15.59 15.19 -23.55
CA GLU A 100 -16.86 15.39 -22.84
C GLU A 100 -16.91 14.58 -21.55
N ALA A 101 -16.40 13.35 -21.56
CA ALA A 101 -16.29 12.51 -20.36
C ALA A 101 -15.36 13.12 -19.32
N ILE A 102 -14.24 13.72 -19.74
CA ILE A 102 -13.32 14.42 -18.83
C ILE A 102 -13.93 15.69 -18.23
N GLU A 103 -14.67 16.47 -19.02
CA GLU A 103 -15.40 17.62 -18.51
C GLU A 103 -16.47 17.18 -17.48
N TYR A 104 -17.14 16.07 -17.75
CA TYR A 104 -18.09 15.50 -16.78
C TYR A 104 -17.40 15.05 -15.49
N VAL A 105 -16.24 14.40 -15.56
CA VAL A 105 -15.44 14.08 -14.36
C VAL A 105 -15.09 15.34 -13.57
N LYS A 106 -14.67 16.42 -14.22
CA LYS A 106 -14.37 17.69 -13.54
C LYS A 106 -15.59 18.24 -12.79
N LEU A 107 -16.79 18.11 -13.37
CA LEU A 107 -18.03 18.54 -12.71
C LEU A 107 -18.36 17.65 -11.48
N LEU A 108 -18.15 16.33 -11.58
CA LEU A 108 -18.42 15.42 -10.48
C LEU A 108 -17.49 15.63 -9.29
N VAL A 109 -16.21 15.88 -9.54
CA VAL A 109 -15.20 16.00 -8.48
C VAL A 109 -15.10 17.40 -7.89
N ASP A 110 -15.56 18.43 -8.60
CA ASP A 110 -15.62 19.83 -8.19
C ASP A 110 -14.33 20.31 -7.48
N LYS A 111 -14.42 20.56 -6.15
CA LYS A 111 -13.32 21.10 -5.33
C LYS A 111 -12.08 20.19 -5.22
N ARG A 112 -12.17 18.93 -5.62
CA ARG A 112 -11.05 17.98 -5.59
C ARG A 112 -10.15 18.08 -6.81
N TYR A 113 -10.61 18.78 -7.83
CA TYR A 113 -9.86 19.06 -9.04
C TYR A 113 -9.17 20.43 -8.95
N ASN A 114 -7.88 20.46 -9.25
CA ASN A 114 -7.10 21.69 -9.33
C ASN A 114 -6.88 22.08 -10.80
N PRO A 115 -7.59 23.09 -11.33
CA PRO A 115 -7.50 23.45 -12.74
C PRO A 115 -6.15 24.05 -13.15
N LYS A 116 -5.35 24.58 -12.20
CA LYS A 116 -4.03 25.16 -12.51
C LYS A 116 -2.97 24.10 -12.82
N GLN A 117 -3.09 22.94 -12.21
CA GLN A 117 -2.14 21.83 -12.34
C GLN A 117 -2.71 20.65 -13.11
N ASP A 118 -4.01 20.71 -13.49
CA ASP A 118 -4.75 19.61 -14.10
C ASP A 118 -4.74 18.32 -13.24
N VAL A 119 -4.77 18.47 -11.91
CA VAL A 119 -4.64 17.37 -10.97
C VAL A 119 -5.94 17.13 -10.21
N LEU A 120 -6.40 15.89 -10.25
CA LEU A 120 -7.43 15.36 -9.37
C LEU A 120 -6.79 14.75 -8.13
N ARG A 121 -7.23 15.18 -6.94
CA ARG A 121 -6.76 14.64 -5.67
C ARG A 121 -7.87 13.93 -4.91
N ILE A 122 -7.66 12.66 -4.59
CA ILE A 122 -8.57 11.84 -3.77
C ILE A 122 -7.86 11.49 -2.46
N VAL A 123 -8.51 11.77 -1.33
CA VAL A 123 -7.95 11.51 0.01
C VAL A 123 -8.87 10.57 0.78
N CYS A 124 -8.30 9.54 1.39
CA CYS A 124 -9.00 8.63 2.27
C CYS A 124 -8.31 8.50 3.64
N ARG A 125 -9.13 8.50 4.70
CA ARG A 125 -8.73 8.25 6.09
C ARG A 125 -9.82 7.48 6.82
N ARG A 126 -10.49 6.58 6.13
CA ARG A 126 -11.71 5.94 6.64
C ARG A 126 -11.41 4.74 7.54
N ASN A 127 -10.40 3.97 7.17
CA ASN A 127 -10.03 2.75 7.86
C ASN A 127 -8.71 2.95 8.61
N GLU A 128 -8.50 2.17 9.66
CA GLU A 128 -7.25 2.13 10.41
C GLU A 128 -6.10 1.47 9.64
N ASN A 129 -6.41 0.77 8.55
CA ASN A 129 -5.43 0.16 7.67
C ASN A 129 -5.19 1.04 6.43
N ARG A 130 -3.93 1.44 6.23
CA ARG A 130 -3.49 2.27 5.09
C ARG A 130 -3.79 1.61 3.75
N GLU A 131 -3.59 0.31 3.63
CA GLU A 131 -3.83 -0.41 2.38
C GLU A 131 -5.32 -0.45 2.03
N HIS A 132 -6.21 -0.62 2.99
CA HIS A 132 -7.66 -0.50 2.74
C HIS A 132 -8.06 0.91 2.27
N ASN A 133 -7.42 1.94 2.81
CA ASN A 133 -7.64 3.32 2.35
C ASN A 133 -7.12 3.54 0.93
N ARG A 134 -6.00 2.91 0.57
CA ARG A 134 -5.44 2.94 -0.79
C ARG A 134 -6.39 2.27 -1.78
N GLN A 135 -6.86 1.07 -1.47
CA GLN A 135 -7.83 0.34 -2.29
C GLN A 135 -9.13 1.12 -2.46
N TRP A 136 -9.59 1.79 -1.40
CA TRP A 136 -10.76 2.65 -1.48
C TRP A 136 -10.55 3.83 -2.45
N CYS A 137 -9.39 4.49 -2.42
CA CYS A 137 -9.07 5.56 -3.37
C CYS A 137 -9.08 5.05 -4.82
N LEU A 138 -8.49 3.86 -5.06
CA LEU A 138 -8.50 3.23 -6.38
C LEU A 138 -9.93 2.89 -6.84
N LYS A 139 -10.76 2.36 -5.94
CA LYS A 139 -12.16 2.07 -6.25
C LYS A 139 -12.92 3.33 -6.65
N VAL A 140 -12.77 4.42 -5.91
CA VAL A 140 -13.41 5.70 -6.25
C VAL A 140 -12.95 6.22 -7.61
N LEU A 141 -11.65 6.13 -7.91
CA LEU A 141 -11.14 6.52 -9.22
C LEU A 141 -11.71 5.64 -10.34
N TYR A 142 -11.78 4.34 -10.11
CA TYR A 142 -12.38 3.39 -11.04
C TYR A 142 -13.86 3.70 -11.30
N ASP A 143 -14.64 3.91 -10.24
CA ASP A 143 -16.07 4.24 -10.34
C ASP A 143 -16.28 5.55 -11.11
N LEU A 144 -15.41 6.57 -10.92
CA LEU A 144 -15.45 7.82 -11.69
C LEU A 144 -15.19 7.60 -13.19
N ILE A 145 -14.19 6.78 -13.54
CA ILE A 145 -13.86 6.46 -14.93
C ILE A 145 -15.03 5.71 -15.60
N GLN A 146 -15.59 4.73 -14.90
CA GLN A 146 -16.72 3.96 -15.44
C GLN A 146 -17.96 4.82 -15.62
N GLU A 147 -18.26 5.68 -14.65
CA GLU A 147 -19.41 6.58 -14.74
C GLU A 147 -19.26 7.57 -15.89
N ALA A 148 -18.06 8.13 -16.07
CA ALA A 148 -17.77 9.03 -17.19
C ALA A 148 -17.93 8.35 -18.56
N ASN A 149 -17.44 7.11 -18.70
CA ASN A 149 -17.61 6.36 -19.93
C ASN A 149 -19.06 5.92 -20.16
N ARG A 150 -19.84 5.72 -19.09
CA ARG A 150 -21.26 5.38 -19.21
C ARG A 150 -22.08 6.53 -19.75
N GLU A 151 -21.82 7.76 -19.26
CA GLU A 151 -22.55 8.96 -19.70
C GLU A 151 -22.09 9.45 -21.08
N TYR A 152 -20.80 9.36 -21.37
CA TYR A 152 -20.17 9.78 -22.62
C TYR A 152 -19.29 8.66 -23.19
N PRO A 153 -19.90 7.64 -23.84
CA PRO A 153 -19.15 6.51 -24.38
C PRO A 153 -18.14 6.94 -25.44
N SER A 154 -16.91 6.41 -25.35
CA SER A 154 -15.86 6.63 -26.33
C SER A 154 -15.52 5.34 -27.06
N GLU A 155 -15.37 5.38 -28.38
CA GLU A 155 -14.90 4.23 -29.20
C GLU A 155 -13.45 3.87 -28.89
N SER A 156 -12.66 4.83 -28.41
CA SER A 156 -11.25 4.65 -28.03
C SER A 156 -11.06 4.17 -26.59
N TYR A 157 -12.15 3.92 -25.85
CA TYR A 157 -12.05 3.48 -24.45
C TYR A 157 -11.39 2.11 -24.33
N GLN A 158 -10.24 2.06 -23.65
CA GLN A 158 -9.41 0.85 -23.52
C GLN A 158 -9.13 0.48 -22.06
N PHE A 159 -9.87 1.05 -21.12
CA PHE A 159 -9.61 0.78 -19.71
C PHE A 159 -9.92 -0.67 -19.35
N THR A 160 -8.87 -1.45 -19.04
CA THR A 160 -8.96 -2.89 -18.75
C THR A 160 -9.07 -3.21 -17.27
N GLY A 161 -9.27 -2.23 -16.40
CA GLY A 161 -9.38 -2.45 -14.96
C GLY A 161 -8.08 -2.84 -14.25
N LYS A 162 -6.92 -2.67 -14.86
CA LYS A 162 -5.62 -3.07 -14.30
C LYS A 162 -5.24 -2.38 -12.98
N PHE A 163 -5.91 -1.29 -12.62
CA PHE A 163 -5.73 -0.65 -11.31
C PHE A 163 -6.30 -1.46 -10.14
N VAL A 164 -7.07 -2.53 -10.40
CA VAL A 164 -7.82 -3.30 -9.38
C VAL A 164 -7.43 -4.79 -9.35
N GLU A 165 -6.50 -5.24 -10.19
CA GLU A 165 -6.09 -6.66 -10.26
C GLU A 165 -5.33 -7.18 -9.01
N GLY A 166 -5.69 -6.74 -7.82
CA GLY A 166 -5.11 -7.26 -6.57
C GLY A 166 -6.11 -7.81 -5.55
N ALA A 167 -7.40 -7.46 -5.62
CA ALA A 167 -8.31 -7.71 -4.50
C ALA A 167 -9.52 -8.62 -4.76
N ASP A 168 -10.05 -8.74 -5.97
CA ASP A 168 -11.38 -9.34 -6.16
C ASP A 168 -11.49 -10.55 -7.09
N ALA A 169 -10.38 -11.12 -7.56
CA ALA A 169 -10.42 -12.28 -8.47
C ALA A 169 -10.79 -13.63 -7.79
N LYS A 170 -11.09 -13.65 -6.48
CA LYS A 170 -11.43 -14.89 -5.75
C LYS A 170 -12.86 -14.99 -5.22
N GLY A 171 -13.72 -14.01 -5.51
CA GLY A 171 -15.07 -13.95 -4.89
C GLY A 171 -16.26 -14.30 -5.78
N SER A 172 -16.11 -14.45 -7.08
CA SER A 172 -17.28 -14.53 -7.99
C SER A 172 -17.49 -15.87 -8.72
N ALA A 173 -16.86 -16.94 -8.31
CA ALA A 173 -17.02 -18.25 -8.97
C ALA A 173 -17.65 -19.34 -8.09
N ALA A 174 -18.62 -19.00 -7.24
CA ALA A 174 -19.38 -19.99 -6.49
C ALA A 174 -20.81 -19.53 -6.15
N SER A 175 -21.66 -19.37 -7.18
CA SER A 175 -23.10 -19.61 -7.01
C SER A 175 -23.75 -19.76 -8.39
N GLY A 176 -23.86 -21.00 -8.85
CA GLY A 176 -24.55 -21.33 -10.09
C GLY A 176 -24.47 -22.81 -10.39
N ALA A 177 -25.08 -23.62 -9.56
CA ALA A 177 -25.54 -24.95 -9.89
C ALA A 177 -26.73 -25.30 -9.00
#